data_e15603dd8aa816b736fcc5a0dea41d80
#
_entry.id   e15603dd8aa816b736fcc5a0dea41d80
#
_cell.length_a   1.000
_cell.length_b   1.000
_cell.length_c   1.000
_cell.angle_alpha   90.00
_cell.angle_beta   90.00
_cell.angle_gamma   90.00
#
_symmetry.space_group_name_H-M   'P 1'
#
loop_
_entity.id
_entity.type
_entity.pdbx_description
1 polymer ?
#
loop_
_entity_poly.entity_id
_entity_poly.type
_entity_poly.pdbx_seq_one_letter_code
_entity_poly.pdbx_strand_id
1 'polypeptide(L)'
;MGIFFEDISRAADGGLCAEMLQNGDFEYNKEDHRHQWNATTAWVGVEKEGIATENGVSQNNAHYAVLGATPIYNIGWDGIAIRRGAAVEGKEGKHQPAIYEVSLHARCIDAKKKDLTLALVNQEGLPVCQTKIKVQGADWKEYKAQLIVTDKYEGELASEATTKEGKLGKNIRF
;
A
#
# COMPACT_ATOMS: atom_id res chain seq x y z
N MET A 1 -15.68 -3.83 -26.53
CA MET A 1 -15.53 -2.73 -25.55
C MET A 1 -14.19 -2.07 -25.81
N GLY A 2 -14.17 -0.79 -26.14
CA GLY A 2 -12.95 -0.03 -26.38
C GLY A 2 -12.53 0.70 -25.10
N ILE A 3 -11.23 0.87 -24.91
CA ILE A 3 -10.68 1.72 -23.87
C ILE A 3 -10.18 2.97 -24.56
N PHE A 4 -10.63 4.15 -24.11
CA PHE A 4 -10.01 5.40 -24.45
C PHE A 4 -8.94 5.70 -23.41
N PHE A 5 -7.70 5.79 -23.85
CA PHE A 5 -6.57 6.13 -23.00
C PHE A 5 -6.07 7.53 -23.38
N GLU A 6 -5.98 8.39 -22.42
CA GLU A 6 -5.45 9.73 -22.57
C GLU A 6 -4.36 9.95 -21.53
N ASP A 7 -3.15 10.24 -22.00
CA ASP A 7 -2.02 10.57 -21.13
C ASP A 7 -2.13 12.02 -20.66
N ILE A 8 -2.82 12.20 -19.54
CA ILE A 8 -2.96 13.51 -18.91
C ILE A 8 -1.87 13.67 -17.87
N SER A 9 -1.06 14.72 -18.00
CA SER A 9 -0.01 15.07 -17.03
C SER A 9 1.03 13.95 -16.81
N ARG A 10 1.40 13.25 -17.88
CA ARG A 10 2.41 12.18 -17.87
C ARG A 10 2.04 10.95 -17.03
N ALA A 11 0.75 10.71 -16.89
CA ALA A 11 0.26 9.56 -16.10
C ALA A 11 0.72 8.20 -16.64
N ALA A 12 1.17 8.15 -17.89
CA ALA A 12 1.67 6.94 -18.54
C ALA A 12 3.18 6.99 -18.85
N ASP A 13 3.90 8.02 -18.41
CA ASP A 13 5.35 8.07 -18.56
C ASP A 13 5.98 6.88 -17.83
N GLY A 14 6.65 6.00 -18.57
CA GLY A 14 7.18 4.74 -18.04
C GLY A 14 6.22 3.55 -18.07
N GLY A 15 5.01 3.70 -18.62
CA GLY A 15 3.98 2.66 -18.73
C GLY A 15 2.92 2.70 -17.63
N LEU A 16 1.91 1.85 -17.78
CA LEU A 16 0.88 1.68 -16.73
C LEU A 16 1.50 0.98 -15.52
N CYS A 17 1.59 1.69 -14.42
CA CYS A 17 2.10 1.12 -13.17
C CYS A 17 0.96 0.47 -12.37
N ALA A 18 1.19 -0.74 -11.90
CA ALA A 18 0.27 -1.44 -11.00
C ALA A 18 0.51 -1.11 -9.52
N GLU A 19 1.15 0.04 -9.22
CA GLU A 19 1.37 0.49 -7.85
C GLU A 19 0.03 0.74 -7.14
N MET A 20 -0.18 0.02 -6.06
CA MET A 20 -1.42 0.09 -5.28
C MET A 20 -1.36 1.13 -4.16
N LEU A 21 -0.18 1.64 -3.86
CA LEU A 21 0.03 2.70 -2.87
C LEU A 21 0.13 4.05 -3.58
N GLN A 22 -0.58 5.03 -3.10
CA GLN A 22 -0.40 6.40 -3.54
C GLN A 22 0.75 7.03 -2.76
N ASN A 23 1.68 7.72 -3.45
CA ASN A 23 2.82 8.36 -2.81
C ASN A 23 3.66 7.38 -1.98
N GLY A 24 3.96 6.21 -2.55
CA GLY A 24 4.71 5.15 -1.87
C GLY A 24 6.15 5.53 -1.53
N ASP A 25 6.71 6.51 -2.23
CA ASP A 25 8.05 7.05 -2.09
C ASP A 25 8.13 8.34 -1.25
N PHE A 26 7.00 8.90 -0.83
CA PHE A 26 6.90 10.17 -0.09
C PHE A 26 7.42 11.40 -0.85
N GLU A 27 7.55 11.34 -2.18
CA GLU A 27 8.11 12.43 -3.00
C GLU A 27 7.06 13.43 -3.50
N TYR A 28 5.78 13.22 -3.22
CA TYR A 28 4.75 14.17 -3.63
C TYR A 28 5.02 15.57 -3.08
N ASN A 29 4.82 16.55 -3.94
CA ASN A 29 4.97 17.96 -3.63
C ASN A 29 3.77 18.77 -4.19
N LYS A 30 3.70 20.03 -3.84
CA LYS A 30 2.58 20.91 -4.22
C LYS A 30 2.47 21.20 -5.73
N GLU A 31 3.50 20.87 -6.51
CA GLU A 31 3.51 21.05 -7.95
C GLU A 31 2.88 19.87 -8.69
N ASP A 32 2.80 18.71 -8.04
CA ASP A 32 2.24 17.49 -8.64
C ASP A 32 0.72 17.53 -8.77
N HIS A 33 0.04 18.32 -7.96
CA HIS A 33 -1.40 18.45 -8.04
C HIS A 33 -1.91 19.79 -7.49
N ARG A 34 -2.98 20.32 -8.10
CA ARG A 34 -3.63 21.57 -7.67
C ARG A 34 -4.17 21.56 -6.22
N HIS A 35 -4.27 20.43 -5.59
CA HIS A 35 -4.69 20.26 -4.20
C HIS A 35 -3.53 20.35 -3.20
N GLN A 36 -2.38 20.87 -3.61
CA GLN A 36 -1.23 21.08 -2.74
C GLN A 36 -0.76 19.79 -2.05
N TRP A 37 -0.53 18.76 -2.84
CA TRP A 37 0.07 17.53 -2.33
C TRP A 37 1.42 17.78 -1.65
N ASN A 38 1.80 16.87 -0.78
CA ASN A 38 3.06 16.91 -0.04
C ASN A 38 3.52 15.48 0.32
N ALA A 39 4.68 15.37 0.94
CA ALA A 39 5.28 14.08 1.27
C ALA A 39 4.38 13.16 2.14
N THR A 40 3.45 13.70 2.92
CA THR A 40 2.51 12.90 3.72
C THR A 40 1.17 12.65 3.05
N THR A 41 0.95 13.16 1.84
CA THR A 41 -0.29 12.93 1.09
C THR A 41 -0.55 11.44 0.94
N ALA A 42 -1.77 11.02 1.20
CA ALA A 42 -2.24 9.63 1.24
C ALA A 42 -1.77 8.81 2.45
N TRP A 43 -0.94 9.34 3.32
CA TRP A 43 -0.48 8.66 4.52
C TRP A 43 -1.10 9.24 5.79
N VAL A 44 -1.65 8.38 6.63
CA VAL A 44 -2.22 8.71 7.95
C VAL A 44 -1.33 8.15 9.03
N GLY A 45 -1.17 8.90 10.12
CA GLY A 45 -0.27 8.53 11.22
C GLY A 45 1.18 8.95 11.00
N VAL A 46 1.52 9.48 9.82
CA VAL A 46 2.80 10.14 9.57
C VAL A 46 2.61 11.63 9.83
N GLU A 47 3.22 12.13 10.88
CA GLU A 47 3.31 13.57 11.11
C GLU A 47 4.37 14.18 10.18
N LYS A 48 4.29 15.47 9.93
CA LYS A 48 5.23 16.17 9.05
C LYS A 48 6.69 15.98 9.50
N GLU A 49 6.92 15.96 10.79
CA GLU A 49 8.21 15.72 11.43
C GLU A 49 8.67 14.27 11.34
N GLY A 50 7.77 13.36 10.97
CA GLY A 50 8.08 11.94 10.71
C GLY A 50 8.62 11.67 9.31
N ILE A 51 8.73 12.67 8.43
CA ILE A 51 9.39 12.56 7.13
C ILE A 51 10.81 13.12 7.24
N ALA A 52 11.78 12.31 6.93
CA ALA A 52 13.19 12.69 6.89
C ALA A 52 13.73 12.65 5.46
N THR A 53 14.79 13.41 5.21
CA THR A 53 15.46 13.51 3.89
C THR A 53 16.96 13.26 3.97
N GLU A 54 17.50 13.12 5.17
CA GLU A 54 18.94 12.87 5.33
C GLU A 54 19.28 11.40 5.05
N ASN A 55 20.18 11.18 4.11
CA ASN A 55 20.58 9.84 3.69
C ASN A 55 19.39 8.99 3.21
N GLY A 56 18.58 9.54 2.30
CA GLY A 56 17.51 8.83 1.61
C GLY A 56 18.01 7.63 0.80
N VAL A 57 17.09 6.88 0.20
CA VAL A 57 17.41 5.69 -0.61
C VAL A 57 18.28 6.05 -1.80
N SER A 58 17.97 7.16 -2.46
CA SER A 58 18.73 7.72 -3.58
C SER A 58 18.50 9.23 -3.68
N GLN A 59 19.20 9.87 -4.61
CA GLN A 59 19.04 11.31 -4.85
C GLN A 59 17.61 11.65 -5.34
N ASN A 60 16.99 10.75 -6.11
CA ASN A 60 15.64 10.94 -6.65
C ASN A 60 14.55 10.37 -5.74
N ASN A 61 14.92 9.69 -4.66
CA ASN A 61 14.04 9.15 -3.64
C ASN A 61 14.68 9.47 -2.29
N ALA A 62 14.58 10.73 -1.92
CA ALA A 62 15.25 11.28 -0.75
C ALA A 62 14.38 11.20 0.51
N HIS A 63 13.05 11.30 0.34
CA HIS A 63 12.11 11.28 1.44
C HIS A 63 11.85 9.86 1.96
N TYR A 64 11.68 9.73 3.26
CA TYR A 64 11.26 8.47 3.88
C TYR A 64 10.55 8.72 5.20
N ALA A 65 9.65 7.82 5.59
CA ALA A 65 8.98 7.89 6.88
C ALA A 65 9.85 7.28 7.98
N VAL A 66 9.96 7.97 9.11
CA VAL A 66 10.56 7.46 10.35
C VAL A 66 9.45 6.83 11.18
N LEU A 67 9.49 5.49 11.32
CA LEU A 67 8.47 4.75 12.04
C LEU A 67 8.80 4.69 13.53
N GLY A 68 7.83 5.06 14.35
CA GLY A 68 7.82 4.87 15.80
C GLY A 68 7.02 3.63 16.22
N ALA A 69 6.36 3.73 17.36
CA ALA A 69 5.46 2.70 17.87
C ALA A 69 4.05 2.75 17.25
N THR A 70 3.68 3.91 16.69
CA THR A 70 2.36 4.11 16.09
C THR A 70 2.39 3.61 14.64
N PRO A 71 1.40 2.83 14.20
CA PRO A 71 1.30 2.41 12.82
C PRO A 71 0.96 3.59 11.90
N ILE A 72 1.46 3.52 10.66
CA ILE A 72 1.05 4.42 9.59
C ILE A 72 0.18 3.67 8.58
N TYR A 73 -0.70 4.38 7.90
CA TYR A 73 -1.65 3.80 6.95
C TYR A 73 -1.63 4.57 5.64
N ASN A 74 -1.55 3.85 4.53
CA ASN A 74 -1.81 4.43 3.21
C ASN A 74 -3.31 4.34 2.91
N ILE A 75 -3.94 5.49 2.68
CA ILE A 75 -5.36 5.63 2.36
C ILE A 75 -5.59 6.15 0.95
N GLY A 76 -4.53 6.15 0.14
CA GLY A 76 -4.57 6.65 -1.22
C GLY A 76 -5.53 5.88 -2.10
N TRP A 77 -5.91 6.49 -3.22
CA TRP A 77 -6.87 5.96 -4.20
C TRP A 77 -8.21 5.56 -3.59
N ASP A 78 -8.59 6.16 -2.45
CA ASP A 78 -9.76 5.75 -1.65
C ASP A 78 -9.69 4.30 -1.13
N GLY A 79 -8.49 3.75 -1.01
CA GLY A 79 -8.21 2.39 -0.57
C GLY A 79 -7.91 1.42 -1.72
N ILE A 80 -7.43 0.26 -1.35
CA ILE A 80 -7.06 -0.81 -2.27
C ILE A 80 -8.26 -1.76 -2.46
N ALA A 81 -8.63 -2.01 -3.72
CA ALA A 81 -9.65 -3.00 -4.04
C ALA A 81 -9.08 -4.43 -3.94
N ILE A 82 -9.21 -5.04 -2.78
CA ILE A 82 -8.77 -6.42 -2.57
C ILE A 82 -9.82 -7.39 -3.13
N ARG A 83 -9.36 -8.41 -3.83
CA ARG A 83 -10.19 -9.46 -4.40
C ARG A 83 -9.84 -10.80 -3.78
N ARG A 84 -10.81 -11.70 -3.74
CA ARG A 84 -10.54 -13.12 -3.48
C ARG A 84 -9.79 -13.72 -4.67
N GLY A 85 -9.06 -14.78 -4.42
CA GLY A 85 -8.47 -15.59 -5.49
C GLY A 85 -9.53 -16.28 -6.34
N ALA A 86 -9.11 -17.05 -7.32
CA ALA A 86 -10.01 -17.81 -8.19
C ALA A 86 -10.87 -18.78 -7.38
N ALA A 87 -12.11 -19.01 -7.82
CA ALA A 87 -12.98 -20.01 -7.22
C ALA A 87 -12.35 -21.40 -7.31
N VAL A 88 -12.54 -22.21 -6.28
CA VAL A 88 -12.08 -23.60 -6.26
C VAL A 88 -13.12 -24.48 -6.91
N GLU A 89 -12.75 -25.17 -7.99
CA GLU A 89 -13.66 -26.05 -8.73
C GLU A 89 -14.27 -27.12 -7.80
N GLY A 90 -15.58 -27.29 -7.91
CA GLY A 90 -16.34 -28.28 -7.13
C GLY A 90 -16.53 -27.92 -5.64
N LYS A 91 -16.14 -26.73 -5.21
CA LYS A 91 -16.31 -26.27 -3.83
C LYS A 91 -16.99 -24.90 -3.80
N GLU A 92 -18.30 -24.88 -3.69
CA GLU A 92 -19.08 -23.65 -3.62
C GLU A 92 -18.61 -22.74 -2.47
N GLY A 93 -18.46 -21.45 -2.76
CA GLY A 93 -18.02 -20.44 -1.80
C GLY A 93 -16.54 -20.52 -1.38
N LYS A 94 -15.75 -21.44 -1.97
CA LYS A 94 -14.30 -21.53 -1.69
C LYS A 94 -13.48 -20.89 -2.78
N HIS A 95 -12.45 -20.15 -2.35
CA HIS A 95 -11.53 -19.44 -3.25
C HIS A 95 -10.08 -19.82 -2.94
N GLN A 96 -9.24 -19.74 -3.95
CA GLN A 96 -7.80 -19.77 -3.76
C GLN A 96 -7.38 -18.52 -2.96
N PRO A 97 -6.30 -18.58 -2.18
CA PRO A 97 -5.74 -17.39 -1.57
C PRO A 97 -5.37 -16.35 -2.63
N ALA A 98 -5.67 -15.07 -2.37
CA ALA A 98 -5.14 -13.98 -3.16
C ALA A 98 -3.81 -13.53 -2.54
N ILE A 99 -2.76 -13.44 -3.36
CA ILE A 99 -1.41 -13.10 -2.92
C ILE A 99 -1.08 -11.71 -3.46
N TYR A 100 -0.68 -10.82 -2.55
CA TYR A 100 -0.21 -9.49 -2.85
C TYR A 100 1.27 -9.40 -2.48
N GLU A 101 2.08 -9.01 -3.45
CA GLU A 101 3.51 -8.81 -3.23
C GLU A 101 3.76 -7.39 -2.75
N VAL A 102 4.58 -7.26 -1.73
CA VAL A 102 5.01 -5.98 -1.19
C VAL A 102 6.53 -5.92 -1.27
N SER A 103 7.06 -4.85 -1.84
CA SER A 103 8.47 -4.50 -1.75
C SER A 103 8.64 -3.12 -1.12
N LEU A 104 9.63 -2.99 -0.27
CA LEU A 104 9.94 -1.71 0.36
C LEU A 104 11.43 -1.62 0.68
N HIS A 105 11.95 -0.40 0.71
CA HIS A 105 13.28 -0.12 1.25
C HIS A 105 13.16 0.28 2.71
N ALA A 106 13.99 -0.32 3.56
CA ALA A 106 14.01 0.00 4.99
C ALA A 106 15.43 -0.12 5.56
N ARG A 107 15.65 0.60 6.66
CA ARG A 107 16.86 0.52 7.49
C ARG A 107 16.52 0.75 8.95
N CYS A 108 17.39 0.35 9.87
CA CYS A 108 17.28 0.69 11.27
C CYS A 108 18.26 1.79 11.63
N ILE A 109 17.78 2.96 12.05
CA ILE A 109 18.63 4.12 12.40
C ILE A 109 19.63 3.76 13.51
N ASP A 110 19.23 2.93 14.46
CA ASP A 110 20.08 2.46 15.57
C ASP A 110 20.91 1.22 15.20
N ALA A 111 20.96 0.83 13.94
CA ALA A 111 21.63 -0.37 13.40
C ALA A 111 21.19 -1.69 14.02
N LYS A 112 20.17 -1.70 14.89
CA LYS A 112 19.63 -2.90 15.52
C LYS A 112 18.67 -3.61 14.57
N LYS A 113 18.29 -4.83 14.97
CA LYS A 113 17.28 -5.62 14.29
C LYS A 113 15.91 -5.29 14.87
N LYS A 114 14.94 -5.03 14.00
CA LYS A 114 13.55 -4.74 14.41
C LYS A 114 12.57 -5.53 13.54
N ASP A 115 11.46 -5.92 14.14
CA ASP A 115 10.34 -6.50 13.40
C ASP A 115 9.45 -5.37 12.87
N LEU A 116 9.16 -5.41 11.58
CA LEU A 116 8.19 -4.55 10.93
C LEU A 116 7.01 -5.40 10.50
N THR A 117 5.82 -5.05 10.98
CA THR A 117 4.56 -5.69 10.57
C THR A 117 3.98 -4.94 9.38
N LEU A 118 3.66 -5.67 8.33
CA LEU A 118 2.94 -5.19 7.14
C LEU A 118 1.55 -5.81 7.17
N ALA A 119 0.51 -5.02 6.93
CA ALA A 119 -0.86 -5.50 6.99
C ALA A 119 -1.75 -4.81 5.95
N LEU A 120 -2.72 -5.55 5.41
CA LEU A 120 -3.91 -4.97 4.82
C LEU A 120 -4.96 -4.86 5.92
N VAL A 121 -5.55 -3.69 6.08
CA VAL A 121 -6.57 -3.44 7.10
C VAL A 121 -7.87 -2.97 6.44
N ASN A 122 -9.00 -3.28 7.06
CA ASN A 122 -10.30 -2.78 6.63
C ASN A 122 -10.51 -1.30 7.06
N GLN A 123 -11.66 -0.74 6.77
CA GLN A 123 -11.99 0.65 7.14
C GLN A 123 -11.93 0.92 8.65
N GLU A 124 -12.19 -0.09 9.44
CA GLU A 124 -12.17 -0.03 10.91
C GLU A 124 -10.75 -0.18 11.48
N GLY A 125 -9.75 -0.40 10.61
CA GLY A 125 -8.37 -0.63 11.02
C GLY A 125 -8.08 -2.08 11.46
N LEU A 126 -9.02 -3.01 11.26
CA LEU A 126 -8.81 -4.42 11.59
C LEU A 126 -8.03 -5.13 10.47
N PRO A 127 -7.06 -5.98 10.82
CA PRO A 127 -6.25 -6.65 9.81
C PRO A 127 -7.04 -7.70 9.02
N VAL A 128 -7.04 -7.57 7.71
CA VAL A 128 -7.49 -8.59 6.74
C VAL A 128 -6.44 -9.69 6.62
N CYS A 129 -5.20 -9.29 6.49
CA CYS A 129 -4.04 -10.18 6.56
C CYS A 129 -2.81 -9.36 6.97
N GLN A 130 -1.80 -10.07 7.47
CA GLN A 130 -0.56 -9.45 7.90
C GLN A 130 0.63 -10.38 7.74
N THR A 131 1.81 -9.80 7.63
CA THR A 131 3.08 -10.50 7.62
C THR A 131 4.12 -9.69 8.39
N LYS A 132 5.23 -10.32 8.77
CA LYS A 132 6.33 -9.66 9.49
C LYS A 132 7.62 -9.83 8.72
N ILE A 133 8.37 -8.76 8.59
CA ILE A 133 9.73 -8.77 8.09
C ILE A 133 10.70 -8.31 9.18
N LYS A 134 11.94 -8.78 9.08
CA LYS A 134 13.01 -8.39 10.00
C LYS A 134 13.94 -7.42 9.32
N VAL A 135 13.80 -6.16 9.67
CA VAL A 135 14.67 -5.08 9.18
C VAL A 135 15.92 -5.02 10.07
N GLN A 136 17.09 -4.94 9.43
CA GLN A 136 18.36 -4.88 10.18
C GLN A 136 19.43 -4.07 9.45
N GLY A 137 20.27 -3.40 10.24
CA GLY A 137 21.39 -2.61 9.74
C GLY A 137 21.04 -1.16 9.45
N ALA A 138 22.08 -0.33 9.36
CA ALA A 138 21.95 1.10 9.11
C ALA A 138 21.82 1.46 7.62
N ASP A 139 22.17 0.53 6.75
CA ASP A 139 22.11 0.73 5.29
C ASP A 139 20.73 0.40 4.76
N TRP A 140 20.31 1.12 3.73
CA TRP A 140 19.09 0.83 3.00
C TRP A 140 19.16 -0.54 2.31
N LYS A 141 18.11 -1.33 2.48
CA LYS A 141 17.94 -2.63 1.82
C LYS A 141 16.51 -2.79 1.34
N GLU A 142 16.36 -3.43 0.20
CA GLU A 142 15.07 -3.88 -0.28
C GLU A 142 14.62 -5.11 0.51
N TYR A 143 13.38 -5.09 0.95
CA TYR A 143 12.69 -6.21 1.58
C TYR A 143 11.45 -6.55 0.77
N LYS A 144 11.21 -7.84 0.57
CA LYS A 144 10.04 -8.36 -0.11
C LYS A 144 9.24 -9.25 0.82
N ALA A 145 7.94 -9.16 0.73
CA ALA A 145 7.02 -9.95 1.52
C ALA A 145 5.75 -10.25 0.74
N GLN A 146 4.96 -11.21 1.22
CA GLN A 146 3.65 -11.50 0.67
C GLN A 146 2.59 -11.31 1.73
N LEU A 147 1.49 -10.70 1.33
CA LEU A 147 0.26 -10.58 2.09
C LEU A 147 -0.77 -11.51 1.45
N ILE A 148 -1.29 -12.47 2.22
CA ILE A 148 -2.13 -13.55 1.71
C ILE A 148 -3.53 -13.39 2.28
N VAL A 149 -4.49 -13.07 1.42
CA VAL A 149 -5.92 -12.99 1.76
C VAL A 149 -6.55 -14.35 1.52
N THR A 150 -7.17 -14.90 2.55
CA THR A 150 -7.79 -16.24 2.53
C THR A 150 -9.29 -16.14 2.83
N ASP A 151 -10.02 -17.25 2.63
CA ASP A 151 -11.44 -17.38 3.00
C ASP A 151 -11.71 -17.25 4.51
N LYS A 152 -10.67 -17.17 5.33
CA LYS A 152 -10.84 -16.91 6.77
C LYS A 152 -11.24 -15.48 7.09
N TYR A 153 -11.06 -14.56 6.14
CA TYR A 153 -11.54 -13.21 6.27
C TYR A 153 -13.03 -13.15 5.93
N GLU A 154 -13.86 -12.86 6.91
CA GLU A 154 -15.33 -12.81 6.79
C GLU A 154 -15.86 -11.43 6.37
N GLY A 155 -14.99 -10.43 6.25
CA GLY A 155 -15.37 -9.09 5.80
C GLY A 155 -15.63 -8.99 4.31
N GLU A 156 -16.26 -7.89 3.90
CA GLU A 156 -16.44 -7.58 2.47
C GLU A 156 -15.11 -7.39 1.75
N LEU A 157 -14.96 -8.09 0.62
CA LEU A 157 -13.88 -7.88 -0.32
C LEU A 157 -14.42 -7.20 -1.59
N ALA A 158 -13.53 -6.54 -2.33
CA ALA A 158 -13.93 -5.77 -3.52
C ALA A 158 -14.69 -6.59 -4.58
N SER A 159 -14.46 -7.90 -4.66
CA SER A 159 -15.17 -8.80 -5.59
C SER A 159 -16.64 -9.05 -5.22
N GLU A 160 -17.01 -8.82 -3.97
CA GLU A 160 -18.36 -9.01 -3.44
C GLU A 160 -19.14 -7.68 -3.38
N ALA A 161 -18.42 -6.57 -3.38
CA ALA A 161 -18.97 -5.23 -3.32
C ALA A 161 -19.62 -4.75 -4.64
N THR A 162 -19.71 -5.58 -5.65
CA THR A 162 -20.57 -5.35 -6.83
C THR A 162 -22.03 -5.64 -6.49
N THR A 163 -22.45 -5.30 -5.28
CA THR A 163 -23.85 -5.42 -4.88
C THR A 163 -24.65 -4.24 -5.39
N LYS A 164 -25.75 -4.59 -6.00
CA LYS A 164 -27.01 -3.86 -6.24
C LYS A 164 -27.04 -2.35 -6.50
N GLU A 165 -25.98 -1.59 -6.24
CA GLU A 165 -25.94 -0.13 -6.39
C GLU A 165 -24.71 0.41 -7.14
N GLY A 166 -23.85 -0.43 -7.70
CA GLY A 166 -22.69 0.03 -8.50
C GLY A 166 -21.61 0.79 -7.72
N LYS A 167 -21.62 0.77 -6.40
CA LYS A 167 -20.57 1.34 -5.57
C LYS A 167 -19.51 0.29 -5.32
N LEU A 168 -18.32 0.53 -5.87
CA LEU A 168 -17.13 -0.22 -5.47
C LEU A 168 -16.97 -0.14 -3.95
N GLY A 169 -16.81 -1.28 -3.31
CA GLY A 169 -16.50 -1.35 -1.89
C GLY A 169 -15.15 -0.67 -1.62
N LYS A 170 -15.21 0.45 -0.95
CA LYS A 170 -14.06 1.26 -0.57
C LYS A 170 -13.54 0.74 0.76
N ASN A 171 -12.69 -0.32 0.84
CA ASN A 171 -12.67 -0.82 2.19
C ASN A 171 -11.36 -1.38 2.71
N ILE A 172 -10.26 -1.32 1.97
CA ILE A 172 -9.00 -1.86 2.47
C ILE A 172 -7.90 -0.82 2.36
N ARG A 173 -7.18 -0.61 3.47
CA ARG A 173 -6.05 0.31 3.60
C ARG A 173 -4.78 -0.50 3.80
N PHE A 174 -3.70 0.01 3.29
CA PHE A 174 -2.37 -0.53 3.55
C PHE A 174 -1.71 0.15 4.73
#